data_c09c11c4c8a4c78761378468758d8ccd
#
_entry.id   c09c11c4c8a4c78761378468758d8ccd
#
_cell.length_a   1.000
_cell.length_b   1.000
_cell.length_c   1.000
_cell.angle_alpha   90.00
_cell.angle_beta   90.00
_cell.angle_gamma   90.00
#
_symmetry.space_group_name_H-M   'P 1'
#
loop_
_entity.id
_entity.type
_entity.pdbx_description
1 polymer ?
#
loop_
_entity_poly.entity_id
_entity_poly.type
_entity_poly.pdbx_seq_one_letter_code
_entity_poly.pdbx_strand_id
1 'polypeptide(L)'
;MKKALFVLNPASGRQNFWNEVEGIIGCLVLNGIINQVDVAYTKQRYDARAATASLRYGQYDFIVAVGGDGTVNDVVNGVIKSGSRIPLAILSVGLENSFADSLRLPSGKEDFCQMIKAFKTVAVDIGRINGQYFINTVAGGIGTDLSYRADGETKAVLGRKAYFLEGLKTLPLNRSLWQKKH
;
A
#
# COMPACT_ATOMS: atom_id res chain seq x y z
N MET A 1 -23.38 12.26 5.05
CA MET A 1 -22.19 11.99 5.89
C MET A 1 -21.82 10.54 5.71
N LYS A 2 -20.52 10.22 5.65
CA LYS A 2 -20.00 8.90 5.26
C LYS A 2 -19.36 8.18 6.44
N LYS A 3 -19.36 6.85 6.36
CA LYS A 3 -18.68 5.96 7.29
C LYS A 3 -17.42 5.39 6.64
N ALA A 4 -16.27 5.55 7.29
CA ALA A 4 -14.97 5.14 6.77
C ALA A 4 -14.28 4.10 7.66
N LEU A 5 -13.59 3.15 7.05
CA LEU A 5 -12.63 2.26 7.72
C LEU A 5 -11.21 2.70 7.36
N PHE A 6 -10.41 3.04 8.35
CA PHE A 6 -8.98 3.29 8.19
C PHE A 6 -8.20 2.04 8.54
N VAL A 7 -7.41 1.53 7.62
CA VAL A 7 -6.48 0.41 7.82
C VAL A 7 -5.08 0.96 7.90
N LEU A 8 -4.54 1.03 9.12
CA LEU A 8 -3.28 1.69 9.42
C LEU A 8 -2.15 0.68 9.58
N ASN A 9 -1.04 0.90 8.87
CA ASN A 9 0.21 0.19 9.09
C ASN A 9 1.24 1.13 9.73
N PRO A 10 1.36 1.17 11.06
CA PRO A 10 2.30 2.07 11.74
C PRO A 10 3.77 1.83 11.38
N ALA A 11 4.14 0.60 11.01
CA ALA A 11 5.50 0.25 10.65
C ALA A 11 5.95 0.81 9.28
N SER A 12 5.02 1.25 8.44
CA SER A 12 5.33 1.86 7.14
C SER A 12 5.50 3.38 7.20
N GLY A 13 5.17 4.00 8.35
CA GLY A 13 5.14 5.45 8.51
C GLY A 13 6.49 6.08 8.84
N ARG A 14 6.62 7.37 8.50
CA ARG A 14 7.71 8.25 8.92
C ARG A 14 7.45 8.79 10.33
N GLN A 15 8.39 9.57 10.87
CA GLN A 15 8.29 10.18 12.21
C GLN A 15 6.97 10.92 12.49
N ASN A 16 6.31 11.50 11.46
CA ASN A 16 5.07 12.27 11.58
C ASN A 16 3.79 11.49 11.20
N PHE A 17 3.87 10.16 11.08
CA PHE A 17 2.76 9.30 10.65
C PHE A 17 1.45 9.59 11.40
N TRP A 18 1.51 9.63 12.73
CA TRP A 18 0.32 9.84 13.56
C TRP A 18 -0.29 11.22 13.37
N ASN A 19 0.54 12.27 13.33
CA ASN A 19 0.08 13.65 13.13
C ASN A 19 -0.61 13.81 11.75
N GLU A 20 -0.08 13.15 10.73
CA GLU A 20 -0.69 13.17 9.39
C GLU A 20 -2.05 12.47 9.38
N VAL A 21 -2.15 11.29 9.96
CA VAL A 21 -3.40 10.52 10.03
C VAL A 21 -4.46 11.26 10.85
N GLU A 22 -4.10 11.73 12.04
CA GLU A 22 -4.98 12.51 12.91
C GLU A 22 -5.45 13.80 12.24
N GLY A 23 -4.54 14.51 11.58
CA GLY A 23 -4.85 15.72 10.83
C GLY A 23 -5.83 15.49 9.69
N ILE A 24 -5.73 14.36 8.99
CA ILE A 24 -6.66 13.99 7.91
C ILE A 24 -8.01 13.58 8.48
N ILE A 25 -8.05 12.73 9.50
CA ILE A 25 -9.32 12.35 10.15
C ILE A 25 -10.02 13.60 10.68
N GLY A 26 -9.28 14.47 11.38
CA GLY A 26 -9.82 15.75 11.87
C GLY A 26 -10.39 16.62 10.75
N CYS A 27 -9.67 16.75 9.65
CA CYS A 27 -10.13 17.49 8.47
C CYS A 27 -11.44 16.91 7.90
N LEU A 28 -11.52 15.60 7.74
CA LEU A 28 -12.71 14.92 7.22
C LEU A 28 -13.93 15.07 8.13
N VAL A 29 -13.74 14.99 9.44
CA VAL A 29 -14.80 15.13 10.44
C VAL A 29 -15.27 16.58 10.55
N LEU A 30 -14.35 17.53 10.71
CA LEU A 30 -14.67 18.96 10.86
C LEU A 30 -15.35 19.54 9.64
N ASN A 31 -15.05 19.05 8.45
CA ASN A 31 -15.73 19.45 7.21
C ASN A 31 -17.02 18.66 6.94
N GLY A 32 -17.49 17.82 7.87
CA GLY A 32 -18.73 17.05 7.73
C GLY A 32 -18.71 16.01 6.60
N ILE A 33 -17.52 15.61 6.14
CA ILE A 33 -17.36 14.64 5.04
C ILE A 33 -17.65 13.23 5.56
N ILE A 34 -17.17 12.93 6.77
CA ILE A 34 -17.42 11.66 7.47
C ILE A 34 -18.03 11.92 8.85
N ASN A 35 -18.82 10.98 9.35
CA ASN A 35 -19.41 11.02 10.69
C ASN A 35 -19.05 9.80 11.54
N GLN A 36 -18.48 8.78 10.93
CA GLN A 36 -17.98 7.60 11.64
C GLN A 36 -16.66 7.16 11.05
N VAL A 37 -15.71 6.89 11.94
CA VAL A 37 -14.39 6.35 11.61
C VAL A 37 -14.14 5.12 12.47
N ASP A 38 -13.95 3.99 11.83
CA ASP A 38 -13.41 2.80 12.47
C ASP A 38 -11.95 2.63 12.04
N VAL A 39 -11.11 2.17 12.95
CA VAL A 39 -9.66 2.03 12.71
C VAL A 39 -9.22 0.61 12.97
N ALA A 40 -8.56 0.00 11.98
CA ALA A 40 -7.90 -1.28 12.09
C ALA A 40 -6.38 -1.09 12.03
N TYR A 41 -5.69 -1.45 13.09
CA TYR A 41 -4.22 -1.41 13.15
C TYR A 41 -3.64 -2.74 12.70
N THR A 42 -2.61 -2.68 11.86
CA THR A 42 -1.83 -3.86 11.50
C THR A 42 -0.59 -3.97 12.39
N LYS A 43 -0.29 -5.18 12.85
CA LYS A 43 0.87 -5.50 13.66
C LYS A 43 1.84 -6.43 12.91
N GLN A 44 1.30 -7.23 12.01
CA GLN A 44 2.04 -8.23 11.26
C GLN A 44 1.53 -8.34 9.82
N ARG A 45 2.24 -9.12 9.03
CA ARG A 45 1.89 -9.40 7.64
C ARG A 45 0.48 -10.00 7.54
N TYR A 46 -0.28 -9.55 6.54
CA TYR A 46 -1.65 -9.96 6.24
C TYR A 46 -2.75 -9.47 7.21
N ASP A 47 -2.45 -8.72 8.26
CA ASP A 47 -3.48 -8.15 9.13
C ASP A 47 -4.42 -7.23 8.34
N ALA A 48 -3.89 -6.41 7.43
CA ALA A 48 -4.70 -5.54 6.56
C ALA A 48 -5.68 -6.34 5.69
N ARG A 49 -5.21 -7.49 5.16
CA ARG A 49 -6.05 -8.43 4.41
C ARG A 49 -7.13 -9.04 5.31
N ALA A 50 -6.77 -9.48 6.51
CA ALA A 50 -7.71 -10.07 7.45
C ALA A 50 -8.81 -9.08 7.85
N ALA A 51 -8.43 -7.83 8.17
CA ALA A 51 -9.36 -6.77 8.53
C ALA A 51 -10.39 -6.45 7.43
N THR A 52 -10.01 -6.63 6.16
CA THR A 52 -10.88 -6.30 5.03
C THR A 52 -11.58 -7.51 4.40
N ALA A 53 -11.11 -8.73 4.65
CA ALA A 53 -11.67 -9.96 4.08
C ALA A 53 -13.06 -10.36 4.61
N SER A 54 -13.49 -9.81 5.74
CA SER A 54 -14.79 -10.07 6.36
C SER A 54 -15.81 -8.96 6.18
N LEU A 55 -15.46 -7.89 5.45
CA LEU A 55 -16.34 -6.75 5.22
C LEU A 55 -17.55 -7.14 4.36
N ARG A 56 -18.67 -6.50 4.64
CA ARG A 56 -19.91 -6.68 3.89
C ARG A 56 -20.18 -5.47 3.00
N TYR A 57 -20.89 -5.68 1.92
CA TYR A 57 -21.39 -4.59 1.08
C TYR A 57 -22.15 -3.57 1.92
N GLY A 58 -21.84 -2.28 1.74
CA GLY A 58 -22.50 -1.19 2.46
C GLY A 58 -22.10 -1.04 3.94
N GLN A 59 -21.17 -1.84 4.46
CA GLN A 59 -20.68 -1.70 5.84
C GLN A 59 -19.94 -0.38 6.07
N TYR A 60 -19.19 0.06 5.04
CA TYR A 60 -18.52 1.35 4.98
C TYR A 60 -18.76 1.97 3.62
N ASP A 61 -18.76 3.30 3.55
CA ASP A 61 -18.82 4.02 2.27
C ASP A 61 -17.49 3.96 1.53
N PHE A 62 -16.38 3.91 2.26
CA PHE A 62 -15.03 3.73 1.69
C PHE A 62 -14.04 3.22 2.75
N ILE A 63 -12.91 2.70 2.26
CA ILE A 63 -11.75 2.28 3.06
C ILE A 63 -10.61 3.25 2.77
N VAL A 64 -9.81 3.59 3.78
CA VAL A 64 -8.53 4.29 3.60
C VAL A 64 -7.41 3.35 3.98
N ALA A 65 -6.61 2.92 3.01
CA ALA A 65 -5.37 2.21 3.28
C ALA A 65 -4.26 3.22 3.58
N VAL A 66 -3.70 3.15 4.79
CA VAL A 66 -2.65 4.06 5.26
C VAL A 66 -1.36 3.27 5.40
N GLY A 67 -0.46 3.46 4.45
CA GLY A 67 0.79 2.70 4.37
C GLY A 67 1.43 2.75 2.99
N GLY A 68 2.39 1.86 2.74
CA GLY A 68 3.03 1.68 1.43
C GLY A 68 2.30 0.65 0.56
N ASP A 69 2.87 0.36 -0.62
CA ASP A 69 2.29 -0.54 -1.63
C ASP A 69 1.92 -1.93 -1.08
N GLY A 70 2.69 -2.47 -0.12
CA GLY A 70 2.38 -3.74 0.53
C GLY A 70 1.07 -3.72 1.33
N THR A 71 0.83 -2.64 2.08
CA THR A 71 -0.41 -2.45 2.84
C THR A 71 -1.60 -2.31 1.89
N VAL A 72 -1.46 -1.51 0.84
CA VAL A 72 -2.50 -1.32 -0.18
C VAL A 72 -2.83 -2.65 -0.86
N ASN A 73 -1.81 -3.44 -1.24
CA ASN A 73 -2.00 -4.74 -1.85
C ASN A 73 -2.74 -5.73 -0.94
N ASP A 74 -2.44 -5.74 0.35
CA ASP A 74 -3.13 -6.59 1.32
C ASP A 74 -4.59 -6.16 1.51
N VAL A 75 -4.89 -4.86 1.61
CA VAL A 75 -6.27 -4.33 1.64
C VAL A 75 -7.05 -4.74 0.40
N VAL A 76 -6.47 -4.57 -0.79
CA VAL A 76 -7.09 -4.96 -2.07
C VAL A 76 -7.43 -6.45 -2.09
N ASN A 77 -6.50 -7.31 -1.69
CA ASN A 77 -6.76 -8.77 -1.62
C ASN A 77 -7.88 -9.11 -0.64
N GLY A 78 -7.98 -8.41 0.48
CA GLY A 78 -9.07 -8.58 1.45
C GLY A 78 -10.42 -8.12 0.88
N VAL A 79 -10.49 -6.94 0.28
CA VAL A 79 -11.71 -6.38 -0.33
C VAL A 79 -12.23 -7.30 -1.45
N ILE A 80 -11.34 -7.81 -2.30
CA ILE A 80 -11.73 -8.74 -3.36
C ILE A 80 -12.26 -10.04 -2.75
N LYS A 81 -11.59 -10.59 -1.73
CA LYS A 81 -12.03 -11.80 -1.04
C LYS A 81 -13.39 -11.63 -0.37
N SER A 82 -13.67 -10.47 0.20
CA SER A 82 -14.96 -10.16 0.85
C SER A 82 -16.10 -9.98 -0.15
N GLY A 83 -15.81 -9.61 -1.40
CA GLY A 83 -16.82 -9.24 -2.38
C GLY A 83 -17.57 -7.93 -2.07
N SER A 84 -17.11 -7.17 -1.08
CA SER A 84 -17.81 -5.99 -0.56
C SER A 84 -17.92 -4.82 -1.54
N ARG A 85 -17.03 -4.74 -2.54
CA ARG A 85 -16.96 -3.65 -3.55
C ARG A 85 -16.86 -2.24 -2.94
N ILE A 86 -16.35 -2.13 -1.72
CA ILE A 86 -16.18 -0.84 -1.04
C ILE A 86 -15.05 -0.08 -1.73
N PRO A 87 -15.23 1.19 -2.13
CA PRO A 87 -14.18 2.00 -2.72
C PRO A 87 -12.97 2.15 -1.79
N LEU A 88 -11.76 2.16 -2.37
CA LEU A 88 -10.51 2.30 -1.65
C LEU A 88 -9.87 3.66 -1.93
N ALA A 89 -9.57 4.40 -0.89
CA ALA A 89 -8.68 5.56 -0.91
C ALA A 89 -7.31 5.13 -0.36
N ILE A 90 -6.23 5.72 -0.86
CA ILE A 90 -4.87 5.39 -0.46
C ILE A 90 -4.23 6.64 0.11
N LEU A 91 -3.80 6.58 1.37
CA LEU A 91 -3.00 7.59 2.01
C LEU A 91 -1.55 7.10 2.09
N SER A 92 -0.72 7.67 1.23
CA SER A 92 0.66 7.26 1.04
C SER A 92 1.56 7.86 2.11
N VAL A 93 1.87 7.10 3.13
CA VAL A 93 2.79 7.49 4.23
C VAL A 93 4.08 6.66 4.24
N GLY A 94 4.22 5.71 3.33
CA GLY A 94 5.39 4.85 3.18
C GLY A 94 6.53 5.51 2.39
N LEU A 95 7.69 4.84 2.36
CA LEU A 95 8.87 5.28 1.59
C LEU A 95 8.70 5.07 0.09
N GLU A 96 7.97 4.05 -0.30
CA GLU A 96 7.66 3.68 -1.69
C GLU A 96 6.14 3.58 -1.84
N ASN A 97 5.58 4.41 -2.71
CA ASN A 97 4.15 4.52 -2.95
C ASN A 97 3.89 4.53 -4.47
N SER A 98 4.57 3.63 -5.19
CA SER A 98 4.56 3.61 -6.65
C SER A 98 3.17 3.53 -7.25
N PHE A 99 2.26 2.82 -6.58
CA PHE A 99 0.87 2.69 -7.04
C PHE A 99 0.09 4.00 -6.89
N ALA A 100 0.17 4.63 -5.72
CA ALA A 100 -0.47 5.92 -5.50
C ALA A 100 0.08 7.02 -6.42
N ASP A 101 1.40 7.02 -6.63
CA ASP A 101 2.08 7.95 -7.54
C ASP A 101 1.62 7.75 -8.98
N SER A 102 1.46 6.50 -9.43
CA SER A 102 0.96 6.19 -10.78
C SER A 102 -0.47 6.67 -11.02
N LEU A 103 -1.29 6.69 -9.99
CA LEU A 103 -2.65 7.21 -9.99
C LEU A 103 -2.71 8.72 -9.71
N ARG A 104 -1.57 9.37 -9.47
CA ARG A 104 -1.47 10.79 -9.10
C ARG A 104 -2.36 11.16 -7.92
N LEU A 105 -2.40 10.28 -6.91
CA LEU A 105 -3.19 10.54 -5.71
C LEU A 105 -2.52 11.61 -4.86
N PRO A 106 -3.31 12.50 -4.22
CA PRO A 106 -2.76 13.53 -3.37
C PRO A 106 -2.15 12.95 -2.08
N SER A 107 -1.00 13.50 -1.69
CA SER A 107 -0.32 13.17 -0.43
C SER A 107 -0.55 14.21 0.66
N GLY A 108 -0.99 15.43 0.31
CA GLY A 108 -1.26 16.51 1.24
C GLY A 108 -2.63 16.38 1.91
N LYS A 109 -2.73 16.82 3.18
CA LYS A 109 -3.96 16.72 3.98
C LYS A 109 -5.16 17.38 3.31
N GLU A 110 -5.02 18.60 2.89
CA GLU A 110 -6.09 19.41 2.29
C GLU A 110 -6.57 18.79 0.98
N ASP A 111 -5.64 18.43 0.11
CA ASP A 111 -5.94 17.83 -1.20
C ASP A 111 -6.57 16.44 -1.04
N PHE A 112 -6.10 15.65 -0.08
CA PHE A 112 -6.71 14.35 0.25
C PHE A 112 -8.16 14.53 0.72
N CYS A 113 -8.42 15.50 1.62
CA CYS A 113 -9.77 15.81 2.07
C CYS A 113 -10.69 16.26 0.92
N GLN A 114 -10.19 17.07 -0.02
CA GLN A 114 -10.95 17.47 -1.20
C GLN A 114 -11.24 16.29 -2.12
N MET A 115 -10.29 15.39 -2.31
CA MET A 115 -10.49 14.14 -3.07
C MET A 115 -11.62 13.30 -2.45
N ILE A 116 -11.61 13.07 -1.14
CA ILE A 116 -12.67 12.32 -0.46
C ILE A 116 -14.02 13.06 -0.52
N LYS A 117 -14.02 14.38 -0.41
CA LYS A 117 -15.22 15.20 -0.55
C LYS A 117 -15.84 15.08 -1.95
N ALA A 118 -15.01 15.11 -2.97
CA ALA A 118 -15.45 14.96 -4.36
C ALA A 118 -15.98 13.55 -4.65
N PHE A 119 -15.52 12.55 -3.95
CA PHE A 119 -15.92 11.14 -4.01
C PHE A 119 -15.99 10.57 -5.44
N LYS A 120 -15.05 10.95 -6.27
CA LYS A 120 -14.93 10.41 -7.64
C LYS A 120 -14.12 9.12 -7.58
N THR A 121 -14.74 8.01 -7.96
CA THR A 121 -14.09 6.70 -8.04
C THR A 121 -13.69 6.38 -9.47
N VAL A 122 -12.57 5.68 -9.62
CA VAL A 122 -12.10 5.14 -10.90
C VAL A 122 -11.94 3.63 -10.77
N ALA A 123 -12.27 2.91 -11.82
CA ALA A 123 -11.97 1.49 -11.89
C ALA A 123 -10.50 1.32 -12.28
N VAL A 124 -9.83 0.39 -11.59
CA VAL A 124 -8.42 0.07 -11.81
C VAL A 124 -8.30 -1.41 -12.11
N ASP A 125 -7.54 -1.76 -13.14
CA ASP A 125 -7.23 -3.14 -13.45
C ASP A 125 -6.31 -3.75 -12.38
N ILE A 126 -6.54 -5.02 -12.06
CA ILE A 126 -5.80 -5.75 -11.04
C ILE A 126 -5.29 -7.05 -11.65
N GLY A 127 -3.98 -7.29 -11.54
CA GLY A 127 -3.40 -8.54 -11.97
C GLY A 127 -3.65 -9.69 -10.97
N ARG A 128 -3.66 -10.94 -11.47
CA ARG A 128 -3.79 -12.14 -10.65
C ARG A 128 -2.75 -13.19 -11.05
N ILE A 129 -2.04 -13.74 -10.06
CA ILE A 129 -1.09 -14.84 -10.25
C ILE A 129 -1.22 -15.82 -9.07
N ASN A 130 -1.29 -17.12 -9.35
CA ASN A 130 -1.39 -18.17 -8.34
C ASN A 130 -2.46 -17.90 -7.26
N GLY A 131 -3.61 -17.33 -7.66
CA GLY A 131 -4.72 -17.04 -6.74
C GLY A 131 -4.55 -15.76 -5.90
N GLN A 132 -3.42 -15.07 -5.99
CA GLN A 132 -3.16 -13.79 -5.33
C GLN A 132 -3.33 -12.64 -6.31
N TYR A 133 -3.87 -11.52 -5.83
CA TYR A 133 -4.00 -10.30 -6.62
C TYR A 133 -2.83 -9.36 -6.35
N PHE A 134 -2.44 -8.60 -7.38
CA PHE A 134 -1.40 -7.59 -7.28
C PHE A 134 -1.82 -6.30 -7.99
N ILE A 135 -1.43 -5.17 -7.41
CA ILE A 135 -1.85 -3.83 -7.86
C ILE A 135 -0.81 -3.12 -8.74
N ASN A 136 0.44 -3.57 -8.72
CA ASN A 136 1.51 -2.87 -9.42
C ASN A 136 2.34 -3.83 -10.25
N THR A 137 3.36 -4.46 -9.67
CA THR A 137 4.32 -5.30 -10.39
C THR A 137 4.47 -6.66 -9.73
N VAL A 138 4.56 -7.70 -10.56
CA VAL A 138 5.04 -9.02 -10.16
C VAL A 138 6.31 -9.30 -10.92
N ALA A 139 7.36 -9.65 -10.21
CA ALA A 139 8.63 -10.07 -10.80
C ALA A 139 8.92 -11.52 -10.42
N GLY A 140 9.47 -12.29 -11.36
CA GLY A 140 9.88 -13.67 -11.16
C GLY A 140 11.21 -13.93 -11.86
N GLY A 141 12.04 -14.82 -11.31
CA GLY A 141 13.32 -15.21 -11.88
C GLY A 141 14.52 -14.99 -10.95
N ILE A 142 15.72 -15.11 -11.49
CA ILE A 142 16.98 -14.95 -10.74
C ILE A 142 17.06 -13.52 -10.20
N GLY A 143 17.26 -13.38 -8.87
CA GLY A 143 17.40 -12.08 -8.21
C GLY A 143 16.10 -11.54 -7.57
N THR A 144 14.95 -12.19 -7.72
CA THR A 144 13.71 -11.75 -7.06
C THR A 144 13.71 -12.00 -5.55
N ASP A 145 14.59 -12.87 -5.04
CA ASP A 145 14.81 -13.10 -3.62
C ASP A 145 15.33 -11.85 -2.87
N LEU A 146 15.89 -10.89 -3.61
CA LEU A 146 16.46 -9.66 -3.07
C LEU A 146 15.43 -8.77 -2.39
N SER A 147 14.25 -8.67 -2.96
CA SER A 147 13.15 -7.90 -2.38
C SER A 147 12.59 -8.55 -1.11
N TYR A 148 12.80 -9.85 -0.94
CA TYR A 148 12.32 -10.62 0.20
C TYR A 148 13.29 -10.59 1.39
N ARG A 149 14.61 -10.47 1.11
CA ARG A 149 15.68 -10.52 2.13
C ARG A 149 16.03 -9.18 2.75
N ALA A 150 15.62 -8.06 2.14
CA ALA A 150 15.87 -6.75 2.72
C ALA A 150 15.01 -6.57 3.98
N ASP A 151 15.64 -6.55 5.15
CA ASP A 151 14.99 -6.28 6.44
C ASP A 151 14.35 -4.90 6.46
N GLY A 152 13.26 -4.76 7.25
CA GLY A 152 12.50 -3.51 7.35
C GLY A 152 13.37 -2.30 7.74
N GLU A 153 14.37 -2.48 8.58
CA GLU A 153 15.32 -1.43 8.97
C GLU A 153 16.23 -1.00 7.81
N THR A 154 16.72 -1.93 7.01
CA THR A 154 17.55 -1.64 5.84
C THR A 154 16.76 -0.93 4.76
N LYS A 155 15.47 -1.27 4.59
CA LYS A 155 14.55 -0.57 3.67
C LYS A 155 14.28 0.86 4.12
N ALA A 156 14.12 1.08 5.43
CA ALA A 156 13.85 2.40 6.00
C ALA A 156 15.04 3.38 5.85
N VAL A 157 16.27 2.88 5.90
CA VAL A 157 17.49 3.70 5.86
C VAL A 157 17.99 3.94 4.43
N LEU A 158 17.94 2.95 3.56
CA LEU A 158 18.58 2.96 2.25
C LEU A 158 17.60 3.07 1.06
N GLY A 159 16.29 2.88 1.27
CA GLY A 159 15.27 2.95 0.21
C GLY A 159 15.64 2.10 -1.02
N ARG A 160 15.44 2.66 -2.23
CA ARG A 160 15.80 1.97 -3.51
C ARG A 160 17.26 1.51 -3.60
N LYS A 161 18.18 2.17 -2.89
CA LYS A 161 19.61 1.81 -2.89
C LYS A 161 19.88 0.49 -2.16
N ALA A 162 19.03 0.10 -1.19
CA ALA A 162 19.15 -1.19 -0.50
C ALA A 162 19.01 -2.36 -1.47
N TYR A 163 18.04 -2.29 -2.36
CA TYR A 163 17.82 -3.32 -3.39
C TYR A 163 19.00 -3.43 -4.36
N PHE A 164 19.61 -2.31 -4.72
CA PHE A 164 20.76 -2.28 -5.62
C PHE A 164 22.01 -2.87 -4.97
N LEU A 165 22.27 -2.55 -3.71
CA LEU A 165 23.42 -3.07 -2.94
C LEU A 165 23.30 -4.57 -2.67
N GLU A 166 22.10 -5.05 -2.31
CA GLU A 166 21.84 -6.47 -2.11
C GLU A 166 21.95 -7.23 -3.43
N GLY A 167 21.52 -6.63 -4.55
CA GLY A 167 21.68 -7.15 -5.90
C GLY A 167 23.13 -7.38 -6.30
N LEU A 168 23.99 -6.44 -5.99
CA LEU A 168 25.42 -6.54 -6.27
C LEU A 168 26.11 -7.65 -5.46
N LYS A 169 25.67 -7.93 -4.23
CA LYS A 169 26.23 -9.00 -3.38
C LYS A 169 25.85 -10.40 -3.86
N THR A 170 24.73 -10.54 -4.55
CA THR A 170 24.20 -11.84 -5.00
C THR A 170 24.48 -12.16 -6.44
N LEU A 171 25.07 -11.23 -7.21
CA LEU A 171 25.57 -11.54 -8.56
C LEU A 171 26.74 -12.53 -8.44
N PRO A 172 26.61 -13.75 -8.96
CA PRO A 172 27.75 -14.66 -9.03
C PRO A 172 28.77 -14.01 -9.95
N LEU A 173 29.92 -13.62 -9.41
CA LEU A 173 31.09 -13.20 -10.19
C LEU A 173 31.67 -14.41 -10.94
N ASN A 174 30.86 -15.02 -11.77
CA ASN A 174 31.30 -16.17 -12.57
C ASN A 174 31.85 -15.65 -13.89
N ARG A 175 33.17 -15.53 -13.95
CA ARG A 175 33.96 -15.14 -15.14
C ARG A 175 33.79 -16.07 -16.37
N SER A 176 32.94 -17.10 -16.32
CA SER A 176 32.83 -18.13 -17.34
C SER A 176 31.84 -17.85 -18.49
N LEU A 177 31.14 -16.72 -18.50
CA LEU A 177 30.16 -16.43 -19.56
C LEU A 177 30.72 -15.73 -20.80
N TRP A 178 32.05 -15.52 -20.88
CA TRP A 178 32.70 -14.91 -22.03
C TRP A 178 33.64 -15.90 -22.78
N GLN A 179 33.24 -17.11 -22.99
CA GLN A 179 33.87 -17.94 -24.00
C GLN A 179 33.22 -17.68 -25.38
N LYS A 180 33.86 -16.81 -26.17
CA LYS A 180 33.59 -16.72 -27.60
C LYS A 180 33.88 -18.10 -28.22
N LYS A 181 32.89 -18.72 -28.86
CA LYS A 181 33.10 -19.76 -29.85
C LYS A 181 33.59 -19.08 -31.11
N HIS A 182 34.83 -19.41 -31.50
CA HIS A 182 35.33 -19.24 -32.86
C HIS A 182 34.74 -20.30 -33.78
#